data_340d9b90303100082c16ba919abf0766
#
_entry.id   340d9b90303100082c16ba919abf0766
#
_cell.length_a   1.000
_cell.length_b   1.000
_cell.length_c   1.000
_cell.angle_alpha   90.00
_cell.angle_beta   90.00
_cell.angle_gamma   90.00
#
_symmetry.space_group_name_H-M   'P 1'
#
loop_
_entity.id
_entity.type
_entity.pdbx_description
1 polymer ?
#
loop_
_entity_poly.entity_id
_entity_poly.type
_entity_poly.pdbx_seq_one_letter_code
_entity_poly.pdbx_strand_id
1 'polypeptide(L)'
;DRYMEVKKLLEVLTTAEHLKDVPRHCYTSGGRRESVAEHSWRLTLMAYWVSDEFPEVDLEKLLKMCLIHDLGEAFTGDVPTFEKTEKDEAKEAHFLTEWVAKFPSPFREEMQALYSEMEERQTLEAHIYKALDNLEALIQHNESDIDTWIPLEYDLQMTYGNDKVGFSKYLTALRDEVRNESKRKIAQKGSMK
;
A
#
# COMPACT_ATOMS: atom_id res chain seq x y z
N ASP A 1 -23.41 18.48 -8.41
CA ASP A 1 -23.85 17.15 -8.81
C ASP A 1 -23.83 16.23 -7.61
N ARG A 2 -24.99 15.61 -7.36
CA ARG A 2 -25.25 14.85 -6.12
C ARG A 2 -24.96 13.35 -6.26
N TYR A 3 -24.81 12.85 -7.48
CA TYR A 3 -24.65 11.42 -7.76
C TYR A 3 -23.59 11.19 -8.82
N MET A 4 -22.96 10.00 -8.75
CA MET A 4 -22.04 9.53 -9.79
C MET A 4 -22.83 9.20 -11.05
N GLU A 5 -22.73 10.05 -12.07
CA GLU A 5 -23.33 9.76 -13.35
C GLU A 5 -22.59 8.63 -14.06
N VAL A 6 -23.33 7.87 -14.88
CA VAL A 6 -22.78 6.67 -15.58
C VAL A 6 -21.52 7.01 -16.37
N LYS A 7 -21.55 8.10 -17.13
CA LYS A 7 -20.40 8.54 -17.93
C LYS A 7 -19.21 8.90 -17.04
N LYS A 8 -19.46 9.59 -15.92
CA LYS A 8 -18.40 9.95 -14.97
C LYS A 8 -17.79 8.71 -14.31
N LEU A 9 -18.61 7.72 -13.97
CA LEU A 9 -18.12 6.45 -13.42
C LEU A 9 -17.14 5.79 -14.41
N LEU A 10 -17.49 5.72 -15.69
CA LEU A 10 -16.61 5.14 -16.69
C LEU A 10 -15.30 5.92 -16.83
N GLU A 11 -15.33 7.23 -16.74
CA GLU A 11 -14.12 8.08 -16.78
C GLU A 11 -13.18 7.77 -15.61
N VAL A 12 -13.71 7.74 -14.39
CA VAL A 12 -12.86 7.50 -13.20
C VAL A 12 -12.35 6.06 -13.14
N LEU A 13 -13.14 5.09 -13.60
CA LEU A 13 -12.70 3.70 -13.72
C LEU A 13 -11.57 3.55 -14.74
N THR A 14 -11.63 4.28 -15.86
CA THR A 14 -10.55 4.29 -16.87
C THR A 14 -9.25 4.82 -16.28
N THR A 15 -9.30 5.84 -15.44
CA THR A 15 -8.11 6.33 -14.72
C THR A 15 -7.58 5.29 -13.74
N ALA A 16 -8.46 4.70 -12.93
CA ALA A 16 -8.08 3.67 -11.98
C ALA A 16 -7.48 2.42 -12.66
N GLU A 17 -7.94 2.09 -13.86
CA GLU A 17 -7.44 0.96 -14.66
C GLU A 17 -5.92 1.05 -14.90
N HIS A 18 -5.37 2.26 -15.00
CA HIS A 18 -3.93 2.45 -15.18
C HIS A 18 -3.10 1.73 -14.11
N LEU A 19 -3.61 1.59 -12.88
CA LEU A 19 -2.90 0.89 -11.81
C LEU A 19 -2.62 -0.58 -12.12
N LYS A 20 -3.37 -1.18 -13.02
CA LYS A 20 -3.13 -2.57 -13.46
C LYS A 20 -1.81 -2.70 -14.22
N ASP A 21 -1.39 -1.63 -14.90
CA ASP A 21 -0.18 -1.59 -15.72
C ASP A 21 0.96 -0.78 -15.07
N VAL A 22 0.76 -0.26 -13.86
CA VAL A 22 1.84 0.39 -13.09
C VAL A 22 2.60 -0.68 -12.30
N PRO A 23 3.84 -1.01 -12.71
CA PRO A 23 4.61 -2.03 -12.01
C PRO A 23 5.20 -1.50 -10.72
N ARG A 24 5.19 -2.33 -9.70
CA ARG A 24 5.92 -2.10 -8.47
C ARG A 24 7.34 -2.66 -8.61
N HIS A 25 8.19 -2.36 -7.62
CA HIS A 25 9.56 -2.86 -7.57
C HIS A 25 9.63 -4.37 -7.32
N CYS A 26 8.66 -4.94 -6.59
CA CYS A 26 8.63 -6.35 -6.24
C CYS A 26 8.12 -7.25 -7.37
N TYR A 27 8.56 -8.51 -7.33
CA TYR A 27 8.10 -9.57 -8.22
C TYR A 27 7.12 -10.49 -7.48
N THR A 28 6.19 -11.09 -8.22
CA THR A 28 5.37 -12.18 -7.69
C THR A 28 6.19 -13.47 -7.62
N SER A 29 5.70 -14.46 -6.89
CA SER A 29 6.32 -15.80 -6.86
C SER A 29 6.36 -16.47 -8.24
N GLY A 30 5.48 -16.05 -9.16
CA GLY A 30 5.46 -16.51 -10.55
C GLY A 30 6.50 -15.85 -11.46
N GLY A 31 7.26 -14.88 -10.95
CA GLY A 31 8.39 -14.28 -11.66
C GLY A 31 8.07 -13.05 -12.51
N ARG A 32 6.86 -12.48 -12.40
CA ARG A 32 6.51 -11.22 -13.03
C ARG A 32 6.47 -10.07 -11.99
N ARG A 33 6.58 -8.84 -12.45
CA ARG A 33 6.39 -7.69 -11.57
C ARG A 33 4.94 -7.60 -11.10
N GLU A 34 4.76 -7.28 -9.81
CA GLU A 34 3.47 -6.95 -9.23
C GLU A 34 3.01 -5.58 -9.75
N SER A 35 1.69 -5.41 -9.91
CA SER A 35 1.11 -4.08 -10.18
C SER A 35 0.65 -3.39 -8.90
N VAL A 36 0.50 -2.06 -8.97
CA VAL A 36 -0.06 -1.26 -7.86
C VAL A 36 -1.49 -1.69 -7.53
N ALA A 37 -2.27 -2.05 -8.54
CA ALA A 37 -3.63 -2.57 -8.31
C ALA A 37 -3.63 -3.86 -7.48
N GLU A 38 -2.72 -4.77 -7.74
CA GLU A 38 -2.58 -6.04 -7.02
C GLU A 38 -2.13 -5.82 -5.57
N HIS A 39 -1.18 -4.91 -5.35
CA HIS A 39 -0.77 -4.50 -4.01
C HIS A 39 -1.95 -3.93 -3.21
N SER A 40 -2.69 -3.01 -3.80
CA SER A 40 -3.86 -2.38 -3.15
C SER A 40 -4.96 -3.38 -2.83
N TRP A 41 -5.21 -4.34 -3.72
CA TRP A 41 -6.15 -5.43 -3.49
C TRP A 41 -5.73 -6.29 -2.29
N ARG A 42 -4.47 -6.76 -2.25
CA ARG A 42 -4.02 -7.62 -1.15
C ARG A 42 -3.92 -6.87 0.18
N LEU A 43 -3.52 -5.61 0.15
CA LEU A 43 -3.56 -4.73 1.32
C LEU A 43 -4.98 -4.65 1.90
N THR A 44 -5.98 -4.50 1.05
CA THR A 44 -7.39 -4.44 1.47
C THR A 44 -7.85 -5.77 2.09
N LEU A 45 -7.43 -6.91 1.52
CA LEU A 45 -7.67 -8.23 2.13
C LEU A 45 -7.03 -8.36 3.51
N MET A 46 -5.79 -7.90 3.67
CA MET A 46 -5.11 -7.91 4.97
C MET A 46 -5.90 -7.11 6.01
N ALA A 47 -6.36 -5.91 5.65
CA ALA A 47 -7.15 -5.06 6.54
C ALA A 47 -8.44 -5.77 6.99
N TYR A 48 -9.12 -6.45 6.08
CA TYR A 48 -10.30 -7.23 6.41
C TYR A 48 -9.97 -8.35 7.41
N TRP A 49 -8.92 -9.13 7.15
CA TRP A 49 -8.62 -10.33 7.92
C TRP A 49 -7.94 -10.09 9.26
N VAL A 50 -7.38 -8.90 9.49
CA VAL A 50 -6.83 -8.52 10.80
C VAL A 50 -7.82 -7.70 11.62
N SER A 51 -8.97 -7.35 11.10
CA SER A 51 -9.90 -6.39 11.71
C SER A 51 -10.45 -6.83 13.07
N ASP A 52 -10.56 -8.13 13.33
CA ASP A 52 -11.02 -8.66 14.61
C ASP A 52 -10.04 -8.40 15.77
N GLU A 53 -8.77 -8.11 15.46
CA GLU A 53 -7.79 -7.64 16.45
C GLU A 53 -8.05 -6.21 16.93
N PHE A 54 -8.92 -5.48 16.23
CA PHE A 54 -9.22 -4.06 16.48
C PHE A 54 -10.74 -3.86 16.59
N PRO A 55 -11.38 -4.25 17.69
CA PRO A 55 -12.86 -4.22 17.79
C PRO A 55 -13.45 -2.81 17.70
N GLU A 56 -12.68 -1.76 17.95
CA GLU A 56 -13.10 -0.37 17.85
C GLU A 56 -12.87 0.26 16.48
N VAL A 57 -12.30 -0.48 15.53
CA VAL A 57 -11.98 0.06 14.20
C VAL A 57 -13.24 0.36 13.38
N ASP A 58 -13.24 1.47 12.68
CA ASP A 58 -14.17 1.70 11.57
C ASP A 58 -13.66 0.93 10.35
N LEU A 59 -14.16 -0.29 10.18
CA LEU A 59 -13.68 -1.19 9.13
C LEU A 59 -13.98 -0.66 7.73
N GLU A 60 -15.15 -0.08 7.51
CA GLU A 60 -15.50 0.50 6.22
C GLU A 60 -14.49 1.59 5.83
N LYS A 61 -14.18 2.48 6.76
CA LYS A 61 -13.17 3.53 6.56
C LYS A 61 -11.80 2.94 6.26
N LEU A 62 -11.36 1.95 7.03
CA LEU A 62 -10.07 1.30 6.83
C LEU A 62 -9.96 0.65 5.46
N LEU A 63 -10.99 -0.10 5.03
CA LEU A 63 -10.99 -0.73 3.72
C LEU A 63 -10.93 0.30 2.59
N LYS A 64 -11.67 1.40 2.73
CA LYS A 64 -11.61 2.50 1.74
C LYS A 64 -10.23 3.11 1.68
N MET A 65 -9.57 3.37 2.81
CA MET A 65 -8.19 3.88 2.84
C MET A 65 -7.23 2.97 2.08
N CYS A 66 -7.25 1.69 2.38
CA CYS A 66 -6.38 0.70 1.74
C CYS A 66 -6.60 0.64 0.23
N LEU A 67 -7.87 0.67 -0.18
CA LEU A 67 -8.25 0.54 -1.58
C LEU A 67 -7.80 1.74 -2.43
N ILE A 68 -7.88 2.95 -1.88
CA ILE A 68 -7.62 4.18 -2.63
C ILE A 68 -6.23 4.78 -2.40
N HIS A 69 -5.41 4.21 -1.51
CA HIS A 69 -4.19 4.87 -1.03
C HIS A 69 -3.21 5.23 -2.15
N ASP A 70 -3.08 4.40 -3.17
CA ASP A 70 -2.12 4.56 -4.27
C ASP A 70 -2.75 5.02 -5.59
N LEU A 71 -3.99 5.52 -5.59
CA LEU A 71 -4.65 6.00 -6.82
C LEU A 71 -3.84 7.11 -7.52
N GLY A 72 -3.10 7.91 -6.76
CA GLY A 72 -2.24 8.96 -7.34
C GLY A 72 -1.15 8.41 -8.27
N GLU A 73 -0.74 7.18 -8.09
CA GLU A 73 0.27 6.54 -8.94
C GLU A 73 -0.24 6.24 -10.36
N ALA A 74 -1.56 6.33 -10.60
CA ALA A 74 -2.13 6.27 -11.94
C ALA A 74 -1.62 7.42 -12.84
N PHE A 75 -1.18 8.52 -12.23
CA PHE A 75 -0.70 9.72 -12.93
C PHE A 75 0.83 9.78 -13.03
N THR A 76 1.54 9.22 -12.06
CA THR A 76 3.01 9.37 -11.94
C THR A 76 3.78 8.05 -12.03
N GLY A 77 3.10 6.93 -11.90
CA GLY A 77 3.75 5.63 -11.72
C GLY A 77 4.23 5.41 -10.29
N ASP A 78 4.71 4.21 -10.02
CA ASP A 78 5.30 3.84 -8.73
C ASP A 78 6.79 4.15 -8.74
N VAL A 79 7.24 4.92 -7.74
CA VAL A 79 8.66 5.12 -7.46
C VAL A 79 8.97 4.35 -6.17
N PRO A 80 9.98 3.45 -6.17
CA PRO A 80 10.36 2.73 -4.97
C PRO A 80 10.62 3.68 -3.81
N THR A 81 10.17 3.32 -2.61
CA THR A 81 10.23 4.18 -1.42
C THR A 81 11.65 4.71 -1.15
N PHE A 82 12.66 3.87 -1.38
CA PHE A 82 14.07 4.25 -1.16
C PHE A 82 14.66 5.17 -2.26
N GLU A 83 13.94 5.39 -3.36
CA GLU A 83 14.31 6.32 -4.44
C GLU A 83 13.39 7.55 -4.49
N LYS A 84 12.25 7.50 -3.79
CA LYS A 84 11.22 8.54 -3.85
C LYS A 84 11.68 9.84 -3.19
N THR A 85 11.56 10.95 -3.93
CA THR A 85 11.92 12.29 -3.45
C THR A 85 10.69 13.07 -3.01
N GLU A 86 10.89 14.16 -2.25
CA GLU A 86 9.80 15.09 -1.88
C GLU A 86 9.11 15.68 -3.12
N LYS A 87 9.88 15.89 -4.21
CA LYS A 87 9.33 16.38 -5.48
C LYS A 87 8.40 15.37 -6.13
N ASP A 88 8.73 14.08 -6.06
CA ASP A 88 7.88 13.00 -6.57
C ASP A 88 6.58 12.93 -5.77
N GLU A 89 6.64 13.02 -4.45
CA GLU A 89 5.48 13.04 -3.57
C GLU A 89 4.57 14.24 -3.83
N ALA A 90 5.16 15.42 -3.99
CA ALA A 90 4.41 16.65 -4.27
C ALA A 90 3.69 16.59 -5.62
N LYS A 91 4.34 16.02 -6.63
CA LYS A 91 3.76 15.85 -7.97
C LYS A 91 2.56 14.89 -7.94
N GLU A 92 2.73 13.74 -7.30
CA GLU A 92 1.66 12.76 -7.14
C GLU A 92 0.47 13.35 -6.37
N ALA A 93 0.72 14.03 -5.25
CA ALA A 93 -0.30 14.68 -4.44
C ALA A 93 -1.06 15.76 -5.23
N HIS A 94 -0.37 16.53 -6.06
CA HIS A 94 -0.99 17.56 -6.90
C HIS A 94 -1.98 16.96 -7.89
N PHE A 95 -1.58 15.95 -8.65
CA PHE A 95 -2.46 15.30 -9.62
C PHE A 95 -3.64 14.60 -8.94
N LEU A 96 -3.41 13.94 -7.81
CA LEU A 96 -4.46 13.28 -7.05
C LEU A 96 -5.49 14.29 -6.53
N THR A 97 -5.03 15.40 -5.95
CA THR A 97 -5.90 16.47 -5.43
C THR A 97 -6.79 17.04 -6.53
N GLU A 98 -6.22 17.32 -7.70
CA GLU A 98 -6.99 17.83 -8.85
C GLU A 98 -8.03 16.82 -9.34
N TRP A 99 -7.66 15.56 -9.41
CA TRP A 99 -8.55 14.49 -9.87
C TRP A 99 -9.72 14.28 -8.91
N VAL A 100 -9.45 14.22 -7.60
CA VAL A 100 -10.47 14.06 -6.57
C VAL A 100 -11.44 15.24 -6.54
N ALA A 101 -10.94 16.47 -6.76
CA ALA A 101 -11.77 17.67 -6.79
C ALA A 101 -12.86 17.64 -7.88
N LYS A 102 -12.69 16.81 -8.92
CA LYS A 102 -13.64 16.64 -10.03
C LYS A 102 -14.71 15.58 -9.77
N PHE A 103 -14.64 14.88 -8.65
CA PHE A 103 -15.67 13.89 -8.30
C PHE A 103 -16.95 14.59 -7.87
N PRO A 104 -18.12 13.96 -8.10
CA PRO A 104 -19.38 14.44 -7.53
C PRO A 104 -19.45 14.17 -6.03
N SER A 105 -20.27 14.96 -5.31
CA SER A 105 -20.61 14.63 -3.93
C SER A 105 -21.46 13.34 -3.86
N PRO A 106 -21.32 12.52 -2.82
CA PRO A 106 -20.50 12.76 -1.61
C PRO A 106 -19.05 12.25 -1.74
N PHE A 107 -18.67 11.65 -2.87
CA PHE A 107 -17.37 10.99 -3.06
C PHE A 107 -16.21 11.97 -2.96
N ARG A 108 -16.37 13.19 -3.52
CA ARG A 108 -15.34 14.22 -3.44
C ARG A 108 -14.93 14.52 -2.00
N GLU A 109 -15.90 14.86 -1.15
CA GLU A 109 -15.66 15.22 0.24
C GLU A 109 -15.15 14.03 1.04
N GLU A 110 -15.70 12.86 0.83
CA GLU A 110 -15.28 11.64 1.52
C GLU A 110 -13.83 11.28 1.17
N MET A 111 -13.46 11.29 -0.10
CA MET A 111 -12.09 10.99 -0.51
C MET A 111 -11.10 12.03 -0.01
N GLN A 112 -11.45 13.32 -0.05
CA GLN A 112 -10.62 14.39 0.50
C GLN A 112 -10.37 14.17 2.00
N ALA A 113 -11.40 13.81 2.75
CA ALA A 113 -11.28 13.53 4.18
C ALA A 113 -10.43 12.29 4.45
N LEU A 114 -10.60 11.22 3.67
CA LEU A 114 -9.82 10.00 3.81
C LEU A 114 -8.33 10.24 3.55
N TYR A 115 -7.98 10.94 2.48
CA TYR A 115 -6.58 11.25 2.18
C TYR A 115 -5.95 12.16 3.25
N SER A 116 -6.68 13.15 3.77
CA SER A 116 -6.19 13.97 4.87
C SER A 116 -5.93 13.14 6.13
N GLU A 117 -6.85 12.26 6.49
CA GLU A 117 -6.70 11.39 7.66
C GLU A 117 -5.51 10.43 7.51
N MET A 118 -5.32 9.88 6.32
CA MET A 118 -4.19 9.00 6.01
C MET A 118 -2.85 9.74 6.13
N GLU A 119 -2.79 10.99 5.67
CA GLU A 119 -1.58 11.81 5.74
C GLU A 119 -1.29 12.27 7.17
N GLU A 120 -2.28 12.73 7.91
CA GLU A 120 -2.15 13.17 9.30
C GLU A 120 -1.71 12.04 10.23
N ARG A 121 -2.16 10.83 9.97
CA ARG A 121 -1.79 9.61 10.69
C ARG A 121 -1.94 9.68 12.19
N GLN A 122 -3.12 10.13 12.63
CA GLN A 122 -3.45 10.24 14.05
C GLN A 122 -4.50 9.23 14.51
N THR A 123 -5.34 8.74 13.59
CA THR A 123 -6.41 7.80 13.93
C THR A 123 -5.93 6.34 13.92
N LEU A 124 -6.67 5.47 14.60
CA LEU A 124 -6.40 4.04 14.59
C LEU A 124 -6.40 3.49 13.15
N GLU A 125 -7.40 3.87 12.34
CA GLU A 125 -7.51 3.45 10.95
C GLU A 125 -6.28 3.86 10.14
N ALA A 126 -5.82 5.10 10.28
CA ALA A 126 -4.64 5.57 9.57
C ALA A 126 -3.35 4.84 10.01
N HIS A 127 -3.23 4.52 11.31
CA HIS A 127 -2.10 3.73 11.80
C HIS A 127 -2.13 2.30 11.26
N ILE A 128 -3.29 1.64 11.28
CA ILE A 128 -3.44 0.28 10.74
C ILE A 128 -3.13 0.26 9.25
N TYR A 129 -3.74 1.16 8.50
CA TYR A 129 -3.51 1.25 7.06
C TYR A 129 -2.01 1.32 6.74
N LYS A 130 -1.28 2.21 7.38
CA LYS A 130 0.14 2.42 7.07
C LYS A 130 1.01 1.24 7.50
N ALA A 131 0.72 0.66 8.64
CA ALA A 131 1.42 -0.56 9.07
C ALA A 131 1.24 -1.70 8.08
N LEU A 132 -0.01 -1.92 7.62
CA LEU A 132 -0.32 -2.98 6.65
C LEU A 132 0.25 -2.70 5.27
N ASP A 133 0.29 -1.45 4.84
CA ASP A 133 0.92 -1.04 3.59
C ASP A 133 2.39 -1.47 3.53
N ASN A 134 3.13 -1.18 4.59
CA ASN A 134 4.51 -1.60 4.71
C ASN A 134 4.66 -3.12 4.80
N LEU A 135 3.79 -3.78 5.57
CA LEU A 135 3.81 -5.24 5.75
C LEU A 135 3.51 -5.98 4.46
N GLU A 136 2.54 -5.53 3.67
CA GLU A 136 2.21 -6.16 2.38
C GLU A 136 3.41 -6.13 1.44
N ALA A 137 4.11 -5.00 1.36
CA ALA A 137 5.31 -4.87 0.55
C ALA A 137 6.42 -5.84 1.01
N LEU A 138 6.63 -5.98 2.31
CA LEU A 138 7.62 -6.90 2.88
C LEU A 138 7.26 -8.37 2.63
N ILE A 139 5.99 -8.71 2.78
CA ILE A 139 5.47 -10.06 2.51
C ILE A 139 5.67 -10.40 1.02
N GLN A 140 5.31 -9.49 0.13
CA GLN A 140 5.49 -9.68 -1.30
C GLN A 140 6.97 -9.89 -1.65
N HIS A 141 7.84 -9.13 -1.00
CA HIS A 141 9.28 -9.25 -1.25
C HIS A 141 9.81 -10.62 -0.80
N ASN A 142 9.32 -11.16 0.32
CA ASN A 142 9.64 -12.52 0.76
C ASN A 142 9.15 -13.59 -0.23
N GLU A 143 8.05 -13.34 -0.93
CA GLU A 143 7.50 -14.26 -1.92
C GLU A 143 8.21 -14.19 -3.27
N SER A 144 8.96 -13.11 -3.54
CA SER A 144 9.76 -12.97 -4.76
C SER A 144 11.01 -13.85 -4.71
N ASP A 145 11.55 -14.17 -5.89
CA ASP A 145 12.84 -14.85 -5.97
C ASP A 145 13.93 -13.96 -5.36
N ILE A 146 14.74 -14.52 -4.46
CA ILE A 146 15.79 -13.77 -3.78
C ILE A 146 16.85 -13.21 -4.74
N ASP A 147 17.01 -13.80 -5.90
CA ASP A 147 17.93 -13.30 -6.91
C ASP A 147 17.46 -11.98 -7.55
N THR A 148 16.20 -11.60 -7.34
CA THR A 148 15.67 -10.29 -7.72
C THR A 148 15.95 -9.18 -6.70
N TRP A 149 16.43 -9.56 -5.50
CA TRP A 149 16.69 -8.58 -4.44
C TRP A 149 17.96 -7.79 -4.73
N ILE A 150 17.88 -6.46 -4.58
CA ILE A 150 19.06 -5.60 -4.58
C ILE A 150 19.70 -5.56 -3.17
N PRO A 151 20.99 -5.21 -3.02
CA PRO A 151 21.67 -5.23 -1.72
C PRO A 151 20.94 -4.47 -0.60
N LEU A 152 20.39 -3.30 -0.89
CA LEU A 152 19.65 -2.48 0.08
C LEU A 152 18.44 -3.21 0.67
N GLU A 153 17.80 -4.06 -0.11
CA GLU A 153 16.58 -4.75 0.31
C GLU A 153 16.82 -5.81 1.38
N TYR A 154 18.03 -6.35 1.49
CA TYR A 154 18.40 -7.22 2.61
C TYR A 154 18.30 -6.47 3.95
N ASP A 155 18.73 -5.23 4.00
CA ASP A 155 18.61 -4.38 5.18
C ASP A 155 17.18 -3.92 5.42
N LEU A 156 16.48 -3.52 4.37
CA LEU A 156 15.09 -3.07 4.45
C LEU A 156 14.17 -4.17 4.97
N GLN A 157 14.39 -5.43 4.61
CA GLN A 157 13.61 -6.56 5.15
C GLN A 157 13.77 -6.70 6.66
N MET A 158 14.85 -6.23 7.24
CA MET A 158 15.08 -6.24 8.68
C MET A 158 14.50 -5.03 9.40
N THR A 159 14.43 -3.88 8.77
CA THR A 159 14.18 -2.59 9.43
C THR A 159 12.94 -1.83 8.97
N TYR A 160 12.54 -2.00 7.71
CA TYR A 160 11.44 -1.23 7.15
C TYR A 160 10.11 -1.50 7.86
N GLY A 161 9.40 -0.44 8.19
CA GLY A 161 8.09 -0.54 8.83
C GLY A 161 8.11 -0.93 10.31
N ASN A 162 9.26 -1.16 10.94
CA ASN A 162 9.35 -1.49 12.36
C ASN A 162 8.73 -0.43 13.25
N ASP A 163 8.86 0.85 12.88
CA ASP A 163 8.32 2.00 13.59
C ASP A 163 6.80 2.16 13.45
N LYS A 164 6.16 1.39 12.57
CA LYS A 164 4.72 1.50 12.28
C LYS A 164 3.84 0.52 13.04
N VAL A 165 4.41 -0.52 13.64
CA VAL A 165 3.65 -1.63 14.23
C VAL A 165 3.55 -1.57 15.76
N GLY A 166 4.30 -0.69 16.41
CA GLY A 166 4.44 -0.65 17.87
C GLY A 166 3.16 -0.40 18.67
N PHE A 167 2.12 0.14 18.04
CA PHE A 167 0.82 0.37 18.67
C PHE A 167 -0.03 -0.91 18.82
N SER A 168 0.37 -2.01 18.22
CA SER A 168 -0.36 -3.28 18.21
C SER A 168 0.57 -4.46 18.47
N LYS A 169 0.24 -5.26 19.48
CA LYS A 169 0.97 -6.51 19.76
C LYS A 169 0.86 -7.50 18.60
N TYR A 170 -0.33 -7.59 18.00
CA TYR A 170 -0.56 -8.48 16.86
C TYR A 170 0.28 -8.08 15.66
N LEU A 171 0.27 -6.80 15.27
CA LEU A 171 1.05 -6.33 14.13
C LEU A 171 2.56 -6.40 14.38
N THR A 172 2.99 -6.19 15.64
CA THR A 172 4.40 -6.41 16.03
C THR A 172 4.79 -7.88 15.84
N ALA A 173 3.95 -8.81 16.27
CA ALA A 173 4.19 -10.24 16.10
C ALA A 173 4.19 -10.62 14.60
N LEU A 174 3.29 -10.05 13.80
CA LEU A 174 3.27 -10.25 12.36
C LEU A 174 4.56 -9.74 11.70
N ARG A 175 5.02 -8.53 12.09
CA ARG A 175 6.29 -7.98 11.59
C ARG A 175 7.48 -8.87 11.95
N ASP A 176 7.51 -9.39 13.18
CA ASP A 176 8.56 -10.30 13.65
C ASP A 176 8.59 -11.59 12.81
N GLU A 177 7.44 -12.17 12.52
CA GLU A 177 7.36 -13.40 11.70
C GLU A 177 7.79 -13.14 10.26
N VAL A 178 7.38 -12.03 9.68
CA VAL A 178 7.82 -11.61 8.33
C VAL A 178 9.35 -11.47 8.29
N ARG A 179 9.95 -10.89 9.33
CA ARG A 179 11.41 -10.79 9.45
C ARG A 179 12.08 -12.15 9.56
N ASN A 180 11.49 -13.06 10.34
CA ASN A 180 11.99 -14.42 10.47
C ASN A 180 11.94 -15.18 9.15
N GLU A 181 10.89 -15.01 8.38
CA GLU A 181 10.81 -15.57 7.02
C GLU A 181 11.90 -15.01 6.10
N SER A 182 12.16 -13.70 6.17
CA SER A 182 13.25 -13.09 5.41
C SER A 182 14.61 -13.69 5.79
N LYS A 183 14.85 -13.87 7.09
CA LYS A 183 16.10 -14.48 7.59
C LYS A 183 16.27 -15.92 7.10
N ARG A 184 15.19 -16.72 7.13
CA ARG A 184 15.20 -18.10 6.59
C ARG A 184 15.54 -18.12 5.11
N LYS A 185 14.93 -17.24 4.35
CA LYS A 185 15.17 -17.14 2.90
C LYS A 185 16.61 -16.75 2.58
N ILE A 186 17.16 -15.80 3.31
CA ILE A 186 18.57 -15.37 3.18
C ILE A 186 19.51 -16.50 3.53
N ALA A 187 19.24 -17.21 4.63
CA ALA A 187 20.07 -18.34 5.07
C ALA A 187 20.07 -19.49 4.06
N GLN A 188 18.93 -19.81 3.45
CA GLN A 188 18.82 -20.82 2.41
C GLN A 188 19.68 -20.49 1.20
N LYS A 189 19.73 -19.24 0.77
CA LYS A 189 20.62 -18.81 -0.32
C LYS A 189 22.08 -19.01 0.04
N GLY A 190 22.48 -18.70 1.29
CA GLY A 190 23.85 -18.87 1.76
C GLY A 190 24.31 -20.32 1.81
N SER A 191 23.39 -21.27 2.05
CA SER A 191 23.70 -22.71 2.13
C SER A 191 23.78 -23.40 0.76
N MET A 192 23.34 -22.72 -0.32
CA MET A 192 23.40 -23.24 -1.71
C MET A 192 24.68 -22.84 -2.45
N LYS A 193 25.60 -22.13 -1.78
CA LYS A 193 26.93 -21.77 -2.27
C LYS A 193 27.99 -22.71 -1.66
#